data_5aacb15c6dcdd086cd49bb393fc4018d
#
_entry.id   5aacb15c6dcdd086cd49bb393fc4018d
#
_cell.length_a   1.000
_cell.length_b   1.000
_cell.length_c   1.000
_cell.angle_alpha   90.00
_cell.angle_beta   90.00
_cell.angle_gamma   90.00
#
_symmetry.space_group_name_H-M   'P 1'
#
loop_
_entity.id
_entity.type
_entity.pdbx_description
1 polymer ?
#
loop_
_entity_poly.entity_id
_entity_poly.type
_entity_poly.pdbx_seq_one_letter_code
_entity_poly.pdbx_strand_id
1 'polypeptide(L)'
;MDTRKIINIFNEFDISSTKDQSKYKISKLESITNLNHKVEVDDKKYIIRIPGENPDLINRSSEGINQELVKNIGITLPIILFEKDTGIKISEFYEDLYTFTSSDLKNKEFRNDALDLLNRLHNSDLKFQENFSPLNVFKTLAKNNEKIENESKAIGEEIIKRLIEIGLESKPCHQDLYHANFVYMKDKAYLIDWEYSSQGDPIFDYADLIWQNELEEDQDSINHIYKRIGIKD
;
A
#
# COMPACT_ATOMS: atom_id res chain seq x y z
N MET A 1 -18.68 11.90 -6.89
CA MET A 1 -18.79 12.59 -5.58
C MET A 1 -18.98 14.08 -5.85
N ASP A 2 -19.75 14.77 -5.00
CA ASP A 2 -20.01 16.21 -5.17
C ASP A 2 -18.73 17.02 -4.88
N THR A 3 -18.31 17.83 -5.85
CA THR A 3 -17.21 18.80 -5.75
C THR A 3 -17.27 19.63 -4.46
N ARG A 4 -18.49 19.96 -4.01
CA ARG A 4 -18.72 20.70 -2.76
C ARG A 4 -18.20 19.97 -1.53
N LYS A 5 -18.31 18.63 -1.49
CA LYS A 5 -17.81 17.85 -0.35
C LYS A 5 -16.29 17.93 -0.23
N ILE A 6 -15.56 17.89 -1.37
CA ILE A 6 -14.10 18.07 -1.38
C ILE A 6 -13.71 19.46 -0.90
N ILE A 7 -14.37 20.50 -1.40
CA ILE A 7 -14.11 21.90 -0.99
C ILE A 7 -14.37 22.09 0.51
N ASN A 8 -15.43 21.47 1.04
CA ASN A 8 -15.74 21.54 2.48
C ASN A 8 -14.62 20.88 3.31
N ILE A 9 -14.08 19.73 2.89
CA ILE A 9 -12.93 19.06 3.56
C ILE A 9 -11.72 20.01 3.56
N PHE A 10 -11.38 20.62 2.42
CA PHE A 10 -10.25 21.55 2.34
C PHE A 10 -10.41 22.76 3.26
N ASN A 11 -11.64 23.26 3.42
CA ASN A 11 -11.94 24.37 4.31
C ASN A 11 -11.95 23.96 5.79
N GLU A 12 -12.48 22.77 6.11
CA GLU A 12 -12.56 22.24 7.47
C GLU A 12 -11.18 22.03 8.08
N PHE A 13 -10.24 21.52 7.27
CA PHE A 13 -8.87 21.23 7.71
C PHE A 13 -7.86 22.33 7.35
N ASP A 14 -8.31 23.51 6.95
CA ASP A 14 -7.47 24.67 6.61
C ASP A 14 -6.34 24.35 5.59
N ILE A 15 -6.61 23.45 4.63
CA ILE A 15 -5.65 23.05 3.59
C ILE A 15 -5.43 24.16 2.57
N SER A 16 -6.47 24.96 2.32
CA SER A 16 -6.47 26.10 1.39
C SER A 16 -6.80 27.40 2.12
N SER A 17 -6.17 28.47 1.70
CA SER A 17 -6.44 29.81 2.22
C SER A 17 -7.72 30.43 1.65
N THR A 18 -8.15 29.99 0.46
CA THR A 18 -9.37 30.52 -0.19
C THR A 18 -10.61 29.71 0.16
N LYS A 19 -11.70 30.43 0.44
CA LYS A 19 -13.05 29.86 0.56
C LYS A 19 -13.88 30.02 -0.72
N ASP A 20 -13.33 30.68 -1.73
CA ASP A 20 -13.99 30.88 -3.03
C ASP A 20 -13.99 29.57 -3.83
N GLN A 21 -15.15 28.97 -3.95
CA GLN A 21 -15.34 27.70 -4.65
C GLN A 21 -14.95 27.74 -6.13
N SER A 22 -15.01 28.92 -6.76
CA SER A 22 -14.66 29.08 -8.18
C SER A 22 -13.16 28.93 -8.46
N LYS A 23 -12.32 29.00 -7.44
CA LYS A 23 -10.86 28.87 -7.53
C LYS A 23 -10.38 27.41 -7.47
N TYR A 24 -11.28 26.47 -7.17
CA TYR A 24 -10.95 25.05 -7.13
C TYR A 24 -11.14 24.41 -8.51
N LYS A 25 -10.10 23.74 -9.00
CA LYS A 25 -10.18 22.82 -10.14
C LYS A 25 -10.05 21.41 -9.61
N ILE A 26 -11.11 20.61 -9.79
CA ILE A 26 -11.17 19.25 -9.26
C ILE A 26 -11.40 18.29 -10.41
N SER A 27 -10.53 17.29 -10.53
CA SER A 27 -10.64 16.21 -11.50
C SER A 27 -10.52 14.86 -10.81
N LYS A 28 -11.30 13.88 -11.28
CA LYS A 28 -11.21 12.50 -10.79
C LYS A 28 -9.95 11.84 -11.34
N LEU A 29 -9.26 11.08 -10.49
CA LEU A 29 -8.17 10.18 -10.87
C LEU A 29 -8.67 8.73 -10.90
N GLU A 30 -8.04 7.90 -11.72
CA GLU A 30 -8.30 6.48 -11.74
C GLU A 30 -7.83 5.84 -10.43
N SER A 31 -8.63 4.92 -9.91
CA SER A 31 -8.34 4.18 -8.67
C SER A 31 -9.24 2.96 -8.58
N ILE A 32 -8.77 1.91 -7.91
CA ILE A 32 -9.48 0.62 -7.80
C ILE A 32 -10.44 0.63 -6.61
N THR A 33 -9.95 0.96 -5.43
CA THR A 33 -10.69 0.80 -4.16
C THR A 33 -11.18 2.12 -3.57
N ASN A 34 -10.48 3.21 -3.83
CA ASN A 34 -10.72 4.51 -3.23
C ASN A 34 -11.23 5.53 -4.28
N LEU A 35 -11.76 6.64 -3.83
CA LEU A 35 -12.14 7.76 -4.70
C LEU A 35 -11.04 8.83 -4.65
N ASN A 36 -10.18 8.83 -5.66
CA ASN A 36 -9.07 9.76 -5.75
C ASN A 36 -9.41 10.96 -6.65
N HIS A 37 -9.06 12.16 -6.19
CA HIS A 37 -9.23 13.38 -6.96
C HIS A 37 -7.97 14.24 -6.87
N LYS A 38 -7.61 14.82 -8.02
CA LYS A 38 -6.66 15.92 -8.08
C LYS A 38 -7.40 17.22 -7.79
N VAL A 39 -6.85 18.03 -6.91
CA VAL A 39 -7.38 19.34 -6.53
C VAL A 39 -6.31 20.39 -6.78
N GLU A 40 -6.63 21.40 -7.59
CA GLU A 40 -5.75 22.55 -7.81
C GLU A 40 -6.41 23.78 -7.18
N VAL A 41 -5.71 24.41 -6.25
CA VAL A 41 -6.15 25.60 -5.51
C VAL A 41 -4.94 26.33 -4.91
N ASP A 42 -4.98 27.66 -4.81
CA ASP A 42 -3.89 28.50 -4.26
C ASP A 42 -2.52 28.22 -4.90
N ASP A 43 -2.48 28.03 -6.23
CA ASP A 43 -1.30 27.68 -7.03
C ASP A 43 -0.59 26.37 -6.61
N LYS A 44 -1.29 25.52 -5.85
CA LYS A 44 -0.84 24.21 -5.40
C LYS A 44 -1.73 23.11 -5.97
N LYS A 45 -1.15 21.91 -6.04
CA LYS A 45 -1.83 20.71 -6.53
C LYS A 45 -1.79 19.62 -5.46
N TYR A 46 -2.92 19.00 -5.23
CA TYR A 46 -3.12 17.99 -4.20
C TYR A 46 -3.76 16.74 -4.76
N ILE A 47 -3.54 15.62 -4.09
CA ILE A 47 -4.38 14.43 -4.21
C ILE A 47 -5.20 14.32 -2.93
N ILE A 48 -6.52 14.19 -3.07
CA ILE A 48 -7.38 13.75 -1.98
C ILE A 48 -7.86 12.33 -2.26
N ARG A 49 -7.58 11.42 -1.33
CA ARG A 49 -8.17 10.07 -1.28
C ARG A 49 -9.32 10.08 -0.30
N ILE A 50 -10.47 9.67 -0.79
CA ILE A 50 -11.64 9.42 0.03
C ILE A 50 -11.90 7.92 -0.02
N PRO A 51 -11.96 7.23 1.12
CA PRO A 51 -12.23 5.81 1.15
C PRO A 51 -13.53 5.46 0.40
N GLY A 52 -13.48 4.37 -0.38
CA GLY A 52 -14.64 3.73 -0.95
C GLY A 52 -15.42 2.93 0.10
N GLU A 53 -16.15 1.92 -0.34
CA GLU A 53 -16.76 0.95 0.57
C GLU A 53 -15.63 0.25 1.35
N ASN A 54 -15.78 0.23 2.69
CA ASN A 54 -14.72 -0.23 3.59
C ASN A 54 -14.65 -1.76 3.52
N PRO A 55 -13.63 -2.37 2.91
CA PRO A 55 -13.48 -3.81 2.99
C PRO A 55 -13.17 -4.19 4.45
N ASP A 56 -13.70 -5.32 4.90
CA ASP A 56 -13.57 -5.86 6.28
C ASP A 56 -12.13 -6.01 6.79
N LEU A 57 -11.13 -5.83 5.90
CA LEU A 57 -9.70 -6.00 6.19
C LEU A 57 -8.95 -4.67 6.43
N ILE A 58 -9.58 -3.51 6.29
CA ILE A 58 -8.90 -2.21 6.43
C ILE A 58 -9.28 -1.51 7.72
N ASN A 59 -8.24 -1.24 8.56
CA ASN A 59 -8.37 -0.40 9.74
C ASN A 59 -7.76 0.99 9.48
N ARG A 60 -8.61 1.98 9.25
CA ARG A 60 -8.17 3.35 8.90
C ARG A 60 -7.36 4.03 9.99
N SER A 61 -7.66 3.78 11.25
CA SER A 61 -6.88 4.31 12.37
C SER A 61 -5.46 3.76 12.36
N SER A 62 -5.31 2.44 12.13
CA SER A 62 -4.00 1.78 12.03
C SER A 62 -3.22 2.27 10.82
N GLU A 63 -3.87 2.44 9.66
CA GLU A 63 -3.25 3.02 8.46
C GLU A 63 -2.59 4.37 8.76
N GLY A 64 -3.33 5.29 9.39
CA GLY A 64 -2.81 6.62 9.69
C GLY A 64 -1.62 6.61 10.64
N ILE A 65 -1.63 5.74 11.64
CA ILE A 65 -0.51 5.57 12.59
C ILE A 65 0.70 4.98 11.87
N ASN A 66 0.50 3.91 11.12
CA ASN A 66 1.58 3.23 10.39
C ASN A 66 2.22 4.15 9.34
N GLN A 67 1.41 4.95 8.63
CA GLN A 67 1.89 5.95 7.66
C GLN A 67 2.84 6.98 8.31
N GLU A 68 2.54 7.46 9.52
CA GLU A 68 3.44 8.37 10.24
C GLU A 68 4.72 7.67 10.71
N LEU A 69 4.63 6.41 11.13
CA LEU A 69 5.81 5.63 11.52
C LEU A 69 6.78 5.46 10.34
N VAL A 70 6.30 5.05 9.18
CA VAL A 70 7.17 4.80 7.99
C VAL A 70 7.74 6.08 7.38
N LYS A 71 7.09 7.22 7.56
CA LYS A 71 7.61 8.53 7.19
C LYS A 71 8.96 8.81 7.88
N ASN A 72 9.09 8.42 9.16
CA ASN A 72 10.31 8.66 9.93
C ASN A 72 11.54 7.89 9.42
N ILE A 73 11.33 6.76 8.75
CA ILE A 73 12.42 6.01 8.10
C ILE A 73 12.59 6.37 6.61
N GLY A 74 11.80 7.32 6.10
CA GLY A 74 11.98 7.93 4.78
C GLY A 74 11.79 6.98 3.60
N ILE A 75 10.89 5.99 3.72
CA ILE A 75 10.54 5.04 2.66
C ILE A 75 9.21 5.36 1.98
N THR A 76 8.48 6.35 2.48
CA THR A 76 7.19 6.77 1.91
C THR A 76 7.18 8.26 1.60
N LEU A 77 6.28 8.68 0.74
CA LEU A 77 6.04 10.10 0.46
C LEU A 77 5.30 10.76 1.63
N PRO A 78 5.56 12.04 1.92
CA PRO A 78 4.86 12.77 2.97
C PRO A 78 3.38 12.95 2.63
N ILE A 79 2.55 12.92 3.66
CA ILE A 79 1.15 13.31 3.59
C ILE A 79 0.92 14.63 4.33
N ILE A 80 -0.05 15.41 3.88
CA ILE A 80 -0.44 16.67 4.48
C ILE A 80 -1.46 16.45 5.58
N LEU A 81 -2.45 15.60 5.32
CA LEU A 81 -3.52 15.25 6.25
C LEU A 81 -3.85 13.76 6.16
N PHE A 82 -4.02 13.12 7.29
CA PHE A 82 -4.72 11.86 7.44
C PHE A 82 -5.77 12.01 8.54
N GLU A 83 -7.04 11.96 8.16
CA GLU A 83 -8.16 12.00 9.10
C GLU A 83 -8.51 10.55 9.51
N LYS A 84 -8.31 10.22 10.80
CA LYS A 84 -8.32 8.83 11.31
C LYS A 84 -9.71 8.20 11.33
N ASP A 85 -10.76 8.99 11.56
CA ASP A 85 -12.11 8.47 11.70
C ASP A 85 -12.74 8.14 10.34
N THR A 86 -12.41 8.92 9.32
CA THR A 86 -12.95 8.76 7.96
C THR A 86 -11.99 8.10 7.00
N GLY A 87 -10.69 8.09 7.30
CA GLY A 87 -9.62 7.62 6.40
C GLY A 87 -9.35 8.56 5.23
N ILE A 88 -9.85 9.80 5.29
CA ILE A 88 -9.52 10.82 4.28
C ILE A 88 -8.03 11.14 4.36
N LYS A 89 -7.36 11.08 3.20
CA LYS A 89 -5.94 11.37 3.07
C LYS A 89 -5.71 12.46 2.03
N ILE A 90 -4.90 13.47 2.37
CA ILE A 90 -4.49 14.54 1.46
C ILE A 90 -2.98 14.54 1.38
N SER A 91 -2.45 14.50 0.16
CA SER A 91 -1.03 14.60 -0.15
C SER A 91 -0.78 15.65 -1.24
N GLU A 92 0.47 16.05 -1.41
CA GLU A 92 0.89 16.85 -2.55
C GLU A 92 0.77 16.02 -3.85
N PHE A 93 0.39 16.68 -4.95
CA PHE A 93 0.44 16.10 -6.28
C PHE A 93 1.78 16.43 -6.92
N TYR A 94 2.58 15.42 -7.19
CA TYR A 94 3.88 15.57 -7.84
C TYR A 94 3.76 15.34 -9.35
N GLU A 95 4.12 16.33 -10.17
CA GLU A 95 4.06 16.24 -11.63
C GLU A 95 5.06 15.20 -12.19
N ASP A 96 6.21 15.06 -11.54
CA ASP A 96 7.31 14.21 -11.98
C ASP A 96 7.31 12.84 -11.27
N LEU A 97 6.18 12.44 -10.68
CA LEU A 97 6.04 11.13 -10.05
C LEU A 97 5.96 10.06 -11.13
N TYR A 98 6.89 9.12 -11.12
CA TYR A 98 6.82 7.91 -11.94
C TYR A 98 6.30 6.75 -11.12
N THR A 99 5.19 6.18 -11.54
CA THR A 99 4.60 4.97 -10.93
C THR A 99 5.12 3.74 -11.63
N PHE A 100 5.61 2.74 -10.89
CA PHE A 100 6.12 1.51 -11.47
C PHE A 100 5.03 0.75 -12.23
N THR A 101 5.47 0.00 -13.21
CA THR A 101 4.68 -1.00 -13.93
C THR A 101 5.15 -2.41 -13.54
N SER A 102 4.36 -3.44 -13.82
CA SER A 102 4.78 -4.84 -13.64
C SER A 102 6.08 -5.16 -14.40
N SER A 103 6.25 -4.59 -15.61
CA SER A 103 7.49 -4.76 -16.38
C SER A 103 8.72 -4.09 -15.76
N ASP A 104 8.56 -3.01 -15.00
CA ASP A 104 9.67 -2.40 -14.28
C ASP A 104 10.21 -3.33 -13.21
N LEU A 105 9.38 -4.04 -12.48
CA LEU A 105 9.81 -5.01 -11.48
C LEU A 105 10.54 -6.24 -12.07
N LYS A 106 10.36 -6.53 -13.38
CA LYS A 106 11.19 -7.49 -14.12
C LYS A 106 12.58 -6.94 -14.42
N ASN A 107 12.75 -5.61 -14.41
CA ASN A 107 14.07 -4.97 -14.51
C ASN A 107 14.80 -5.04 -13.16
N LYS A 108 16.09 -5.42 -13.20
CA LYS A 108 16.91 -5.64 -12.00
C LYS A 108 17.11 -4.37 -11.16
N GLU A 109 17.22 -3.19 -11.75
CA GLU A 109 17.41 -1.93 -11.03
C GLU A 109 16.17 -1.59 -10.20
N PHE A 110 15.01 -1.51 -10.84
CA PHE A 110 13.74 -1.24 -10.17
C PHE A 110 13.45 -2.27 -9.07
N ARG A 111 13.71 -3.55 -9.37
CA ARG A 111 13.53 -4.63 -8.38
C ARG A 111 14.49 -4.50 -7.19
N ASN A 112 15.73 -4.06 -7.40
CA ASN A 112 16.66 -3.76 -6.31
C ASN A 112 16.11 -2.66 -5.41
N ASP A 113 15.62 -1.57 -5.99
CA ASP A 113 15.08 -0.45 -5.21
C ASP A 113 13.84 -0.85 -4.42
N ALA A 114 12.94 -1.66 -5.00
CA ALA A 114 11.81 -2.24 -4.29
C ALA A 114 12.26 -3.12 -3.11
N LEU A 115 13.22 -4.02 -3.35
CA LEU A 115 13.76 -4.89 -2.29
C LEU A 115 14.52 -4.12 -1.22
N ASP A 116 15.19 -3.02 -1.56
CA ASP A 116 15.86 -2.15 -0.59
C ASP A 116 14.85 -1.39 0.30
N LEU A 117 13.72 -0.95 -0.25
CA LEU A 117 12.61 -0.39 0.54
C LEU A 117 12.06 -1.41 1.53
N LEU A 118 11.79 -2.65 1.07
CA LEU A 118 11.31 -3.74 1.94
C LEU A 118 12.34 -4.11 3.01
N ASN A 119 13.62 -4.21 2.64
CA ASN A 119 14.68 -4.50 3.60
C ASN A 119 14.77 -3.43 4.70
N ARG A 120 14.62 -2.14 4.34
CA ARG A 120 14.58 -1.04 5.30
C ARG A 120 13.34 -1.10 6.20
N LEU A 121 12.19 -1.49 5.67
CA LEU A 121 10.96 -1.68 6.42
C LEU A 121 11.10 -2.83 7.42
N HIS A 122 11.40 -4.03 6.93
CA HIS A 122 11.42 -5.26 7.72
C HIS A 122 12.52 -5.27 8.80
N ASN A 123 13.63 -4.56 8.58
CA ASN A 123 14.73 -4.44 9.57
C ASN A 123 14.62 -3.18 10.43
N SER A 124 13.54 -2.42 10.34
CA SER A 124 13.29 -1.30 11.24
C SER A 124 12.75 -1.78 12.59
N ASP A 125 12.89 -0.92 13.62
CA ASP A 125 12.31 -1.16 14.95
C ASP A 125 10.85 -0.70 15.06
N LEU A 126 10.19 -0.41 13.94
CA LEU A 126 8.81 0.04 13.91
C LEU A 126 7.87 -1.05 14.45
N LYS A 127 6.83 -0.60 15.16
CA LYS A 127 5.76 -1.46 15.66
C LYS A 127 4.43 -0.98 15.11
N PHE A 128 3.90 -1.72 14.15
CA PHE A 128 2.60 -1.44 13.55
C PHE A 128 1.47 -1.82 14.51
N GLN A 129 0.32 -1.18 14.34
CA GLN A 129 -0.80 -1.30 15.29
C GLN A 129 -1.52 -2.64 15.21
N GLU A 130 -1.62 -3.22 14.01
CA GLU A 130 -2.33 -4.48 13.79
C GLU A 130 -1.35 -5.63 13.59
N ASN A 131 -1.80 -6.84 13.95
CA ASN A 131 -1.08 -8.07 13.65
C ASN A 131 -1.74 -8.77 12.45
N PHE A 132 -0.93 -9.10 11.46
CA PHE A 132 -1.37 -9.89 10.32
C PHE A 132 -1.73 -11.31 10.76
N SER A 133 -2.93 -11.71 10.40
CA SER A 133 -3.41 -13.08 10.60
C SER A 133 -3.66 -13.72 9.24
N PRO A 134 -2.68 -14.45 8.67
CA PRO A 134 -2.82 -15.02 7.33
C PRO A 134 -4.02 -15.94 7.22
N LEU A 135 -4.34 -16.68 8.27
CA LEU A 135 -5.51 -17.56 8.28
C LEU A 135 -6.83 -16.81 8.25
N ASN A 136 -6.94 -15.68 8.98
CA ASN A 136 -8.17 -14.87 8.97
C ASN A 136 -8.34 -14.16 7.64
N VAL A 137 -7.27 -13.59 7.08
CA VAL A 137 -7.29 -12.96 5.75
C VAL A 137 -7.71 -13.97 4.69
N PHE A 138 -7.09 -15.14 4.66
CA PHE A 138 -7.45 -16.21 3.73
C PHE A 138 -8.92 -16.60 3.85
N LYS A 139 -9.43 -16.83 5.06
CA LYS A 139 -10.83 -17.21 5.30
C LYS A 139 -11.80 -16.12 4.83
N THR A 140 -11.48 -14.85 5.09
CA THR A 140 -12.31 -13.71 4.66
C THR A 140 -12.39 -13.64 3.13
N LEU A 141 -11.25 -13.72 2.44
CA LEU A 141 -11.18 -13.69 0.99
C LEU A 141 -11.84 -14.93 0.34
N ALA A 142 -11.59 -16.12 0.90
CA ALA A 142 -12.15 -17.36 0.40
C ALA A 142 -13.68 -17.46 0.60
N LYS A 143 -14.22 -16.87 1.68
CA LYS A 143 -15.65 -16.81 1.92
C LYS A 143 -16.36 -15.96 0.87
N ASN A 144 -15.75 -14.85 0.49
CA ASN A 144 -16.31 -13.88 -0.44
C ASN A 144 -16.10 -14.27 -1.92
N ASN A 145 -15.40 -15.39 -2.17
CA ASN A 145 -15.14 -15.87 -3.54
C ASN A 145 -15.77 -17.26 -3.78
N GLU A 146 -16.96 -17.25 -4.38
CA GLU A 146 -17.69 -18.48 -4.71
C GLU A 146 -17.03 -19.32 -5.81
N LYS A 147 -16.07 -18.74 -6.57
CA LYS A 147 -15.37 -19.44 -7.66
C LYS A 147 -14.28 -20.38 -7.14
N ILE A 148 -13.87 -20.24 -5.89
CA ILE A 148 -12.85 -21.12 -5.29
C ILE A 148 -13.54 -22.40 -4.80
N GLU A 149 -13.09 -23.54 -5.30
CA GLU A 149 -13.59 -24.87 -4.89
C GLU A 149 -13.29 -25.13 -3.41
N ASN A 150 -14.17 -25.88 -2.75
CA ASN A 150 -14.02 -26.19 -1.32
C ASN A 150 -12.73 -26.98 -1.01
N GLU A 151 -12.29 -27.83 -1.93
CA GLU A 151 -11.03 -28.57 -1.80
C GLU A 151 -9.83 -27.61 -1.80
N SER A 152 -9.79 -26.66 -2.72
CA SER A 152 -8.75 -25.62 -2.77
C SER A 152 -8.73 -24.75 -1.51
N LYS A 153 -9.91 -24.43 -0.96
CA LYS A 153 -10.02 -23.72 0.33
C LYS A 153 -9.42 -24.52 1.47
N ALA A 154 -9.71 -25.83 1.54
CA ALA A 154 -9.19 -26.70 2.58
C ALA A 154 -7.66 -26.87 2.50
N ILE A 155 -7.12 -27.01 1.29
CA ILE A 155 -5.67 -27.09 1.04
C ILE A 155 -4.99 -25.77 1.47
N GLY A 156 -5.54 -24.62 1.07
CA GLY A 156 -5.00 -23.31 1.45
C GLY A 156 -4.97 -23.12 2.97
N GLU A 157 -6.05 -23.48 3.68
CA GLU A 157 -6.07 -23.41 5.14
C GLU A 157 -5.01 -24.33 5.79
N GLU A 158 -4.81 -25.51 5.27
CA GLU A 158 -3.82 -26.47 5.79
C GLU A 158 -2.40 -25.96 5.60
N ILE A 159 -2.08 -25.41 4.41
CA ILE A 159 -0.78 -24.79 4.14
C ILE A 159 -0.49 -23.66 5.12
N ILE A 160 -1.45 -22.74 5.33
CA ILE A 160 -1.28 -21.62 6.24
C ILE A 160 -1.08 -22.09 7.68
N LYS A 161 -1.85 -23.09 8.14
CA LYS A 161 -1.66 -23.66 9.48
C LYS A 161 -0.25 -24.23 9.67
N ARG A 162 0.27 -24.94 8.68
CA ARG A 162 1.65 -25.48 8.72
C ARG A 162 2.70 -24.37 8.77
N LEU A 163 2.52 -23.28 8.01
CA LEU A 163 3.41 -22.12 8.08
C LEU A 163 3.41 -21.50 9.49
N ILE A 164 2.23 -21.38 10.12
CA ILE A 164 2.12 -20.87 11.50
C ILE A 164 2.82 -21.81 12.49
N GLU A 165 2.71 -23.14 12.33
CA GLU A 165 3.35 -24.14 13.19
C GLU A 165 4.89 -24.13 13.07
N ILE A 166 5.44 -23.84 11.90
CA ILE A 166 6.89 -23.67 11.68
C ILE A 166 7.42 -22.45 12.45
N GLY A 167 6.57 -21.47 12.70
CA GLY A 167 6.87 -20.21 13.38
C GLY A 167 7.05 -19.07 12.38
N LEU A 168 6.30 -18.02 12.62
CA LEU A 168 6.35 -16.79 11.82
C LEU A 168 7.09 -15.69 12.57
N GLU A 169 7.85 -14.89 11.85
CA GLU A 169 8.43 -13.65 12.38
C GLU A 169 7.36 -12.58 12.55
N SER A 170 7.68 -11.55 13.35
CA SER A 170 6.81 -10.38 13.52
C SER A 170 7.61 -9.12 13.23
N LYS A 171 7.45 -8.62 12.03
CA LYS A 171 8.10 -7.44 11.47
C LYS A 171 7.06 -6.49 10.89
N PRO A 172 7.36 -5.19 10.75
CA PRO A 172 6.47 -4.30 10.02
C PRO A 172 6.45 -4.70 8.54
N CYS A 173 5.26 -4.94 8.00
CA CYS A 173 5.01 -5.37 6.62
C CYS A 173 4.02 -4.45 5.93
N HIS A 174 4.11 -4.37 4.60
CA HIS A 174 3.22 -3.53 3.78
C HIS A 174 1.89 -4.22 3.44
N GLN A 175 1.94 -5.50 3.07
CA GLN A 175 0.81 -6.38 2.76
C GLN A 175 0.01 -6.03 1.48
N ASP A 176 0.57 -5.16 0.62
CA ASP A 176 0.00 -4.83 -0.70
C ASP A 176 1.09 -4.33 -1.65
N LEU A 177 1.93 -5.25 -2.14
CA LEU A 177 3.11 -4.94 -2.95
C LEU A 177 2.83 -4.98 -4.45
N TYR A 178 1.69 -4.43 -4.85
CA TYR A 178 1.36 -4.18 -6.24
C TYR A 178 2.30 -3.12 -6.83
N HIS A 179 2.72 -3.28 -8.09
CA HIS A 179 3.71 -2.39 -8.71
C HIS A 179 3.35 -0.90 -8.61
N ALA A 180 2.06 -0.56 -8.70
CA ALA A 180 1.63 0.84 -8.62
C ALA A 180 1.81 1.47 -7.23
N ASN A 181 2.13 0.69 -6.20
CA ASN A 181 2.48 1.18 -4.87
C ASN A 181 3.97 1.53 -4.74
N PHE A 182 4.79 1.22 -5.76
CA PHE A 182 6.18 1.69 -5.87
C PHE A 182 6.24 2.90 -6.80
N VAL A 183 6.91 3.95 -6.35
CA VAL A 183 7.01 5.19 -7.14
C VAL A 183 8.42 5.76 -7.07
N TYR A 184 8.86 6.41 -8.16
CA TYR A 184 10.03 7.28 -8.15
C TYR A 184 9.62 8.75 -8.06
N MET A 185 10.34 9.48 -7.24
CA MET A 185 10.32 10.94 -7.20
C MET A 185 11.76 11.43 -7.08
N LYS A 186 12.23 12.22 -8.06
CA LYS A 186 13.61 12.74 -8.10
C LYS A 186 14.65 11.63 -7.91
N ASP A 187 14.56 10.58 -8.72
CA ASP A 187 15.48 9.44 -8.76
C ASP A 187 15.57 8.62 -7.46
N LYS A 188 14.59 8.77 -6.57
CA LYS A 188 14.49 7.98 -5.34
C LYS A 188 13.18 7.20 -5.32
N ALA A 189 13.29 5.92 -4.97
CA ALA A 189 12.14 5.04 -4.79
C ALA A 189 11.43 5.29 -3.45
N TYR A 190 10.12 5.15 -3.48
CA TYR A 190 9.23 5.21 -2.32
C TYR A 190 8.15 4.15 -2.44
N LEU A 191 7.58 3.76 -1.29
CA LEU A 191 6.44 2.86 -1.18
C LEU A 191 5.25 3.64 -0.61
N ILE A 192 4.10 3.53 -1.25
CA ILE A 192 2.88 4.27 -0.90
C ILE A 192 1.72 3.30 -0.64
N ASP A 193 0.63 3.81 -0.11
CA ASP A 193 -0.65 3.11 0.15
C ASP A 193 -0.58 2.01 1.22
N TRP A 194 -0.42 2.45 2.46
CA TRP A 194 -0.20 1.63 3.66
C TRP A 194 -1.49 1.07 4.28
N GLU A 195 -2.59 0.96 3.52
CA GLU A 195 -3.92 0.66 4.07
C GLU A 195 -4.06 -0.78 4.62
N TYR A 196 -3.20 -1.71 4.18
CA TYR A 196 -3.13 -3.10 4.68
C TYR A 196 -1.96 -3.35 5.63
N SER A 197 -1.11 -2.34 5.87
CA SER A 197 0.12 -2.52 6.64
C SER A 197 -0.12 -3.01 8.06
N SER A 198 0.70 -3.97 8.49
CA SER A 198 0.56 -4.63 9.80
C SER A 198 1.85 -5.30 10.25
N GLN A 199 1.92 -5.73 11.52
CA GLN A 199 2.97 -6.64 11.98
C GLN A 199 2.71 -8.03 11.41
N GLY A 200 3.69 -8.58 10.69
CA GLY A 200 3.56 -9.88 10.04
C GLY A 200 4.92 -10.50 9.72
N ASP A 201 4.92 -11.63 9.07
CA ASP A 201 6.16 -12.25 8.58
C ASP A 201 6.49 -11.68 7.20
N PRO A 202 7.72 -11.18 6.97
CA PRO A 202 8.17 -10.67 5.68
C PRO A 202 7.97 -11.61 4.49
N ILE A 203 7.86 -12.90 4.73
CA ILE A 203 7.64 -13.87 3.66
C ILE A 203 6.34 -13.60 2.89
N PHE A 204 5.31 -13.08 3.57
CA PHE A 204 4.05 -12.71 2.91
C PHE A 204 4.21 -11.49 2.02
N ASP A 205 5.02 -10.48 2.41
CA ASP A 205 5.35 -9.35 1.54
C ASP A 205 6.10 -9.81 0.28
N TYR A 206 7.09 -10.71 0.43
CA TYR A 206 7.81 -11.23 -0.74
C TYR A 206 6.94 -12.10 -1.65
N ALA A 207 6.06 -12.91 -1.07
CA ALA A 207 5.10 -13.70 -1.84
C ALA A 207 4.11 -12.80 -2.60
N ASP A 208 3.65 -11.74 -1.96
CA ASP A 208 2.75 -10.75 -2.54
C ASP A 208 3.44 -9.97 -3.69
N LEU A 209 4.69 -9.53 -3.49
CA LEU A 209 5.50 -8.90 -4.53
C LEU A 209 5.63 -9.78 -5.77
N ILE A 210 5.88 -11.07 -5.58
CA ILE A 210 6.03 -12.03 -6.69
C ILE A 210 4.70 -12.20 -7.40
N TRP A 211 3.64 -12.50 -6.67
CA TRP A 211 2.35 -12.87 -7.22
C TRP A 211 1.62 -11.71 -7.88
N GLN A 212 1.51 -10.56 -7.22
CA GLN A 212 0.78 -9.41 -7.76
C GLN A 212 1.41 -8.80 -9.01
N ASN A 213 2.70 -9.10 -9.27
CA ASN A 213 3.44 -8.52 -10.38
C ASN A 213 3.86 -9.55 -11.43
N GLU A 214 3.29 -10.75 -11.39
CA GLU A 214 3.53 -11.83 -12.37
C GLU A 214 5.02 -12.18 -12.52
N LEU A 215 5.77 -12.14 -11.39
CA LEU A 215 7.19 -12.44 -11.37
C LEU A 215 7.45 -13.95 -11.26
N GLU A 216 6.44 -14.75 -10.91
CA GLU A 216 6.53 -16.21 -10.81
C GLU A 216 6.87 -16.89 -12.15
N GLU A 217 6.56 -16.22 -13.28
CA GLU A 217 6.91 -16.68 -14.62
C GLU A 217 8.33 -16.29 -15.05
N ASP A 218 8.99 -15.38 -14.30
CA ASP A 218 10.35 -14.90 -14.59
C ASP A 218 11.35 -15.50 -13.59
N GLN A 219 11.99 -16.62 -13.99
CA GLN A 219 12.94 -17.33 -13.15
C GLN A 219 14.10 -16.47 -12.67
N ASP A 220 14.56 -15.51 -13.48
CA ASP A 220 15.65 -14.60 -13.11
C ASP A 220 15.21 -13.64 -11.99
N SER A 221 13.96 -13.16 -12.02
CA SER A 221 13.39 -12.34 -10.96
C SER A 221 13.25 -13.12 -9.67
N ILE A 222 12.71 -14.35 -9.71
CA ILE A 222 12.57 -15.22 -8.54
C ILE A 222 13.93 -15.51 -7.91
N ASN A 223 14.88 -15.98 -8.70
CA ASN A 223 16.24 -16.30 -8.22
C ASN A 223 16.92 -15.08 -7.59
N HIS A 224 16.71 -13.91 -8.18
CA HIS A 224 17.25 -12.67 -7.63
C HIS A 224 16.60 -12.31 -6.30
N ILE A 225 15.28 -12.41 -6.16
CA ILE A 225 14.56 -12.16 -4.92
C ILE A 225 15.02 -13.16 -3.84
N TYR A 226 15.01 -14.46 -4.12
CA TYR A 226 15.42 -15.50 -3.18
C TYR A 226 16.85 -15.28 -2.66
N LYS A 227 17.78 -14.96 -3.57
CA LYS A 227 19.17 -14.60 -3.18
C LYS A 227 19.22 -13.41 -2.23
N ARG A 228 18.39 -12.37 -2.48
CA ARG A 228 18.38 -11.13 -1.68
C ARG A 228 17.83 -11.36 -0.27
N ILE A 229 16.87 -12.24 -0.10
CA ILE A 229 16.24 -12.56 1.20
C ILE A 229 16.89 -13.77 1.90
N GLY A 230 17.96 -14.35 1.31
CA GLY A 230 18.74 -15.41 1.93
C GLY A 230 18.14 -16.81 1.82
N ILE A 231 17.14 -17.01 0.98
CA ILE A 231 16.64 -18.35 0.66
C ILE A 231 17.71 -19.06 -0.20
N LYS A 232 18.08 -20.27 0.21
CA LYS A 232 19.01 -21.12 -0.54
C LYS A 232 18.20 -22.13 -1.34
N ASP A 233 18.69 -22.45 -2.56
CA ASP A 233 18.18 -23.53 -3.41
C ASP A 233 18.17 -24.87 -2.70
#